data_7ed6bf4923e70fb887ce359e2336384d
#
_entry.id   7ed6bf4923e70fb887ce359e2336384d
#
_cell.length_a   1.000
_cell.length_b   1.000
_cell.length_c   1.000
_cell.angle_alpha   90.00
_cell.angle_beta   90.00
_cell.angle_gamma   90.00
#
_symmetry.space_group_name_H-M   'P 1'
#
loop_
_entity.id
_entity.type
_entity.pdbx_description
1 polymer ?
#
loop_
_entity_poly.entity_id
_entity_poly.type
_entity_poly.pdbx_seq_one_letter_code
_entity_poly.pdbx_strand_id
1 'polypeptide(L)'
;MTTAISTHGVRKRYGDFEALRGVDLEIPPGEVFALLGPNGAGKTTFVEILEGFRARSSGEATVLGMDPEQGDLAWRARLGIVLQSAGFFEHLTPDEIVSHFATFYPRPLDPRRVIDMVGLSDKRNSRCKDLSGGQKRRVDLAMGIVGDPELIFLDEPTTGLDPQGRRQMWEVVREFTRLGKTVVLTTHYLDEAENLADRVGVIINGQLVDVGTPREIGGRERALARVSFSLHGNLAGKPLPEFGTGTAAENGRVTITTATPTAVVAALGRWAEANGESELPGLSVTRPSLEDIYLAMVEAAEGAAP
;
A
#
# COMPACT_ATOMS: atom_id res chain seq x y z
N MET A 1 -16.09 18.39 -7.01
CA MET A 1 -15.69 17.10 -7.61
C MET A 1 -16.35 16.02 -6.79
N THR A 2 -16.96 15.01 -7.40
CA THR A 2 -17.55 13.88 -6.66
C THR A 2 -16.43 13.00 -6.14
N THR A 3 -16.31 12.80 -4.82
CA THR A 3 -15.39 11.84 -4.20
C THR A 3 -15.95 10.42 -4.29
N ALA A 4 -15.10 9.42 -4.45
CA ALA A 4 -15.50 8.01 -4.36
C ALA A 4 -15.76 7.62 -2.90
N ILE A 5 -14.93 8.12 -1.99
CA ILE A 5 -15.08 7.95 -0.54
C ILE A 5 -14.87 9.30 0.15
N SER A 6 -15.73 9.62 1.12
CA SER A 6 -15.55 10.76 2.02
C SER A 6 -15.94 10.35 3.43
N THR A 7 -15.06 10.61 4.41
CA THR A 7 -15.34 10.36 5.83
C THR A 7 -14.97 11.57 6.67
N HIS A 8 -15.82 11.85 7.69
CA HIS A 8 -15.59 12.92 8.66
C HIS A 8 -15.81 12.41 10.07
N GLY A 9 -14.74 12.44 10.88
CA GLY A 9 -14.75 12.05 12.27
C GLY A 9 -15.23 10.64 12.54
N VAL A 10 -14.99 9.69 11.63
CA VAL A 10 -15.47 8.30 11.78
C VAL A 10 -14.85 7.65 13.00
N ARG A 11 -15.71 7.20 13.94
CA ARG A 11 -15.34 6.52 15.17
C ARG A 11 -15.97 5.15 15.26
N LYS A 12 -15.24 4.21 15.91
CA LYS A 12 -15.77 2.91 16.25
C LYS A 12 -15.32 2.49 17.64
N ARG A 13 -16.29 2.14 18.49
CA ARG A 13 -16.06 1.63 19.83
C ARG A 13 -16.59 0.22 19.98
N TYR A 14 -15.90 -0.58 20.75
CA TYR A 14 -16.29 -1.92 21.20
C TYR A 14 -16.19 -1.94 22.73
N GLY A 15 -17.31 -1.69 23.40
CA GLY A 15 -17.28 -1.44 24.86
C GLY A 15 -16.40 -0.24 25.17
N ASP A 16 -15.37 -0.45 26.00
CA ASP A 16 -14.42 0.62 26.38
C ASP A 16 -13.28 0.81 25.37
N PHE A 17 -13.09 -0.14 24.45
CA PHE A 17 -12.04 -0.04 23.42
C PHE A 17 -12.49 0.80 22.22
N GLU A 18 -11.73 1.85 21.91
CA GLU A 18 -11.96 2.69 20.75
C GLU A 18 -11.02 2.28 19.59
N ALA A 19 -11.57 1.54 18.64
CA ALA A 19 -10.84 1.02 17.49
C ALA A 19 -10.57 2.08 16.41
N LEU A 20 -11.46 3.07 16.26
CA LEU A 20 -11.28 4.24 15.41
C LEU A 20 -11.59 5.50 16.21
N ARG A 21 -10.72 6.50 16.10
CA ARG A 21 -10.70 7.69 16.95
C ARG A 21 -10.93 9.00 16.18
N GLY A 22 -11.79 8.97 15.16
CA GLY A 22 -12.09 10.11 14.31
C GLY A 22 -11.22 10.11 13.05
N VAL A 23 -11.62 9.33 12.04
CA VAL A 23 -10.91 9.23 10.76
C VAL A 23 -11.56 10.14 9.74
N ASP A 24 -10.77 11.09 9.22
CA ASP A 24 -11.12 11.99 8.12
C ASP A 24 -10.33 11.57 6.89
N LEU A 25 -11.04 11.25 5.79
CA LEU A 25 -10.40 10.77 4.56
C LEU A 25 -11.26 11.11 3.34
N GLU A 26 -10.62 11.58 2.27
CA GLU A 26 -11.21 11.74 0.96
C GLU A 26 -10.42 10.97 -0.08
N ILE A 27 -11.11 10.15 -0.88
CA ILE A 27 -10.53 9.40 -2.01
C ILE A 27 -11.29 9.79 -3.28
N PRO A 28 -10.62 10.42 -4.27
CA PRO A 28 -11.22 10.71 -5.56
C PRO A 28 -11.45 9.44 -6.38
N PRO A 29 -12.33 9.46 -7.40
CA PRO A 29 -12.50 8.34 -8.31
C PRO A 29 -11.25 8.06 -9.15
N GLY A 30 -11.00 6.78 -9.43
CA GLY A 30 -9.90 6.33 -10.30
C GLY A 30 -8.53 6.28 -9.62
N GLU A 31 -8.47 6.46 -8.30
CA GLU A 31 -7.25 6.41 -7.50
C GLU A 31 -7.01 5.00 -6.93
N VAL A 32 -5.76 4.60 -6.82
CA VAL A 32 -5.33 3.50 -5.94
C VAL A 32 -4.91 4.08 -4.61
N PHE A 33 -5.69 3.84 -3.57
CA PHE A 33 -5.40 4.26 -2.21
C PHE A 33 -4.95 3.07 -1.35
N ALA A 34 -3.77 3.16 -0.74
CA ALA A 34 -3.28 2.15 0.20
C ALA A 34 -3.44 2.62 1.64
N LEU A 35 -4.09 1.82 2.48
CA LEU A 35 -4.18 2.04 3.92
C LEU A 35 -3.12 1.20 4.63
N LEU A 36 -2.08 1.87 5.12
CA LEU A 36 -0.98 1.28 5.88
C LEU A 36 -1.21 1.38 7.38
N GLY A 37 -0.74 0.41 8.13
CA GLY A 37 -0.73 0.45 9.59
C GLY A 37 -0.38 -0.90 10.21
N PRO A 38 0.06 -0.95 11.46
CA PRO A 38 0.36 -2.19 12.15
C PRO A 38 -0.91 -3.03 12.37
N ASN A 39 -0.73 -4.29 12.76
CA ASN A 39 -1.86 -5.14 13.12
C ASN A 39 -2.59 -4.55 14.33
N GLY A 40 -3.92 -4.53 14.28
CA GLY A 40 -4.75 -3.91 15.31
C GLY A 40 -4.90 -2.39 15.22
N ALA A 41 -4.30 -1.73 14.24
CA ALA A 41 -4.40 -0.28 14.05
C ALA A 41 -5.81 0.24 13.66
N GLY A 42 -6.73 -0.65 13.29
CA GLY A 42 -8.08 -0.31 12.88
C GLY A 42 -8.35 -0.39 11.38
N LYS A 43 -7.39 -0.84 10.55
CA LYS A 43 -7.55 -0.93 9.06
C LYS A 43 -8.80 -1.69 8.65
N THR A 44 -8.91 -2.96 9.06
CA THR A 44 -10.07 -3.81 8.72
C THR A 44 -11.37 -3.22 9.24
N THR A 45 -11.37 -2.68 10.47
CA THR A 45 -12.56 -2.02 11.02
C THR A 45 -13.00 -0.83 10.18
N PHE A 46 -12.06 -0.02 9.71
CA PHE A 46 -12.37 1.14 8.87
C PHE A 46 -12.88 0.70 7.51
N VAL A 47 -12.23 -0.24 6.86
CA VAL A 47 -12.64 -0.79 5.56
C VAL A 47 -14.03 -1.44 5.65
N GLU A 48 -14.31 -2.26 6.66
CA GLU A 48 -15.62 -2.87 6.87
C GLU A 48 -16.76 -1.85 7.08
N ILE A 49 -16.45 -0.66 7.65
CA ILE A 49 -17.41 0.44 7.74
C ILE A 49 -17.70 1.01 6.34
N LEU A 50 -16.66 1.22 5.53
CA LEU A 50 -16.82 1.72 4.16
C LEU A 50 -17.56 0.74 3.24
N GLU A 51 -17.39 -0.55 3.46
CA GLU A 51 -18.08 -1.64 2.75
C GLU A 51 -19.56 -1.80 3.19
N GLY A 52 -19.95 -1.17 4.29
CA GLY A 52 -21.29 -1.31 4.87
C GLY A 52 -21.50 -2.64 5.64
N PHE A 53 -20.43 -3.37 5.96
CA PHE A 53 -20.52 -4.57 6.81
C PHE A 53 -20.58 -4.23 8.30
N ARG A 54 -20.09 -3.08 8.69
CA ARG A 54 -19.97 -2.67 10.08
C ARG A 54 -20.55 -1.28 10.30
N ALA A 55 -21.41 -1.14 11.29
CA ALA A 55 -21.89 0.17 11.70
C ALA A 55 -20.79 0.94 12.44
N ARG A 56 -20.64 2.23 12.15
CA ARG A 56 -19.80 3.16 12.90
C ARG A 56 -20.46 3.55 14.23
N SER A 57 -19.71 4.03 15.20
CA SER A 57 -20.25 4.55 16.47
C SER A 57 -20.66 6.02 16.35
N SER A 58 -19.93 6.81 15.54
CA SER A 58 -20.24 8.22 15.23
C SER A 58 -19.42 8.67 14.01
N GLY A 59 -19.67 9.91 13.58
CA GLY A 59 -19.07 10.49 12.38
C GLY A 59 -19.89 10.23 11.13
N GLU A 60 -19.40 10.70 10.00
CA GLU A 60 -20.07 10.61 8.70
C GLU A 60 -19.21 9.82 7.72
N ALA A 61 -19.84 9.01 6.89
CA ALA A 61 -19.19 8.28 5.80
C ALA A 61 -20.09 8.27 4.57
N THR A 62 -19.50 8.56 3.43
CA THR A 62 -20.14 8.48 2.12
C THR A 62 -19.26 7.68 1.18
N VAL A 63 -19.79 6.65 0.55
CA VAL A 63 -19.11 5.80 -0.43
C VAL A 63 -19.96 5.74 -1.69
N LEU A 64 -19.38 6.15 -2.83
CA LEU A 64 -20.09 6.29 -4.11
C LEU A 64 -21.40 7.09 -3.99
N GLY A 65 -21.40 8.14 -3.14
CA GLY A 65 -22.54 9.04 -2.94
C GLY A 65 -23.62 8.52 -1.99
N MET A 66 -23.41 7.41 -1.28
CA MET A 66 -24.37 6.82 -0.34
C MET A 66 -23.70 6.55 1.02
N ASP A 67 -24.45 6.69 2.10
CA ASP A 67 -24.04 6.23 3.43
C ASP A 67 -23.97 4.69 3.43
N PRO A 68 -22.80 4.08 3.75
CA PRO A 68 -22.64 2.62 3.73
C PRO A 68 -23.64 1.85 4.61
N GLU A 69 -24.10 2.46 5.72
CA GLU A 69 -25.10 1.84 6.60
C GLU A 69 -26.50 1.75 5.96
N GLN A 70 -26.75 2.55 4.92
CA GLN A 70 -28.00 2.58 4.17
C GLN A 70 -27.86 1.91 2.80
N GLY A 71 -26.72 1.29 2.51
CA GLY A 71 -26.39 0.69 1.23
C GLY A 71 -27.38 -0.41 0.81
N ASP A 72 -28.11 -0.17 -0.27
CA ASP A 72 -29.01 -1.13 -0.89
C ASP A 72 -28.26 -2.11 -1.83
N LEU A 73 -28.98 -3.05 -2.43
CA LEU A 73 -28.39 -4.03 -3.35
C LEU A 73 -27.81 -3.37 -4.62
N ALA A 74 -28.41 -2.27 -5.08
CA ALA A 74 -27.90 -1.56 -6.26
C ALA A 74 -26.58 -0.87 -5.95
N TRP A 75 -26.44 -0.27 -4.77
CA TRP A 75 -25.18 0.31 -4.30
C TRP A 75 -24.12 -0.79 -4.07
N ARG A 76 -24.48 -1.90 -3.42
CA ARG A 76 -23.56 -3.03 -3.19
C ARG A 76 -23.03 -3.62 -4.49
N ALA A 77 -23.85 -3.67 -5.54
CA ALA A 77 -23.42 -4.14 -6.86
C ALA A 77 -22.34 -3.26 -7.52
N ARG A 78 -22.16 -2.03 -7.04
CA ARG A 78 -21.07 -1.11 -7.48
C ARG A 78 -19.76 -1.31 -6.73
N LEU A 79 -19.76 -2.17 -5.69
CA LEU A 79 -18.57 -2.49 -4.88
C LEU A 79 -18.04 -3.87 -5.27
N GLY A 80 -16.73 -3.97 -5.39
CA GLY A 80 -15.99 -5.23 -5.44
C GLY A 80 -15.25 -5.43 -4.12
N ILE A 81 -15.40 -6.58 -3.47
CA ILE A 81 -14.80 -6.84 -2.17
C ILE A 81 -14.03 -8.15 -2.24
N VAL A 82 -12.75 -8.08 -1.89
CA VAL A 82 -11.84 -9.24 -1.86
C VAL A 82 -11.23 -9.35 -0.47
N LEU A 83 -11.78 -10.25 0.33
CA LEU A 83 -11.37 -10.48 1.71
C LEU A 83 -10.00 -11.18 1.79
N GLN A 84 -9.32 -11.06 2.92
CA GLN A 84 -8.02 -11.71 3.18
C GLN A 84 -8.08 -13.24 3.01
N SER A 85 -9.17 -13.87 3.45
CA SER A 85 -9.44 -15.28 3.25
C SER A 85 -10.89 -15.49 2.81
N ALA A 86 -11.08 -15.98 1.58
CA ALA A 86 -12.39 -16.44 1.13
C ALA A 86 -12.49 -17.96 1.32
N GLY A 87 -13.68 -18.44 1.69
CA GLY A 87 -13.99 -19.87 1.71
C GLY A 87 -13.84 -20.42 0.28
N PHE A 88 -13.11 -21.54 0.13
CA PHE A 88 -12.72 -22.01 -1.20
C PHE A 88 -13.66 -23.08 -1.73
N PHE A 89 -14.11 -22.92 -2.97
CA PHE A 89 -14.89 -23.91 -3.70
C PHE A 89 -13.95 -24.95 -4.35
N GLU A 90 -13.36 -25.83 -3.53
CA GLU A 90 -12.27 -26.75 -3.94
C GLU A 90 -12.57 -27.60 -5.17
N HIS A 91 -13.85 -27.98 -5.35
CA HIS A 91 -14.28 -28.89 -6.42
C HIS A 91 -14.74 -28.20 -7.71
N LEU A 92 -14.90 -26.89 -7.67
CA LEU A 92 -15.27 -26.10 -8.85
C LEU A 92 -14.03 -25.57 -9.58
N THR A 93 -14.20 -25.23 -10.84
CA THR A 93 -13.20 -24.56 -11.67
C THR A 93 -13.36 -23.03 -11.58
N PRO A 94 -12.33 -22.23 -11.90
CA PRO A 94 -12.47 -20.79 -12.04
C PRO A 94 -13.63 -20.36 -12.94
N ASP A 95 -13.81 -21.04 -14.07
CA ASP A 95 -14.91 -20.75 -15.02
C ASP A 95 -16.30 -20.95 -14.38
N GLU A 96 -16.48 -22.05 -13.66
CA GLU A 96 -17.74 -22.35 -12.95
C GLU A 96 -18.02 -21.33 -11.83
N ILE A 97 -16.99 -20.99 -11.05
CA ILE A 97 -17.12 -20.05 -9.93
C ILE A 97 -17.46 -18.65 -10.45
N VAL A 98 -16.66 -18.11 -11.37
CA VAL A 98 -16.84 -16.74 -11.87
C VAL A 98 -18.17 -16.62 -12.62
N SER A 99 -18.54 -17.64 -13.40
CA SER A 99 -19.86 -17.68 -14.08
C SER A 99 -21.01 -17.71 -13.09
N HIS A 100 -20.88 -18.45 -11.98
CA HIS A 100 -21.89 -18.45 -10.93
C HIS A 100 -22.00 -17.10 -10.26
N PHE A 101 -20.90 -16.46 -9.86
CA PHE A 101 -20.91 -15.14 -9.25
C PHE A 101 -21.47 -14.06 -10.18
N ALA A 102 -21.23 -14.16 -11.49
CA ALA A 102 -21.80 -13.26 -12.48
C ALA A 102 -23.34 -13.22 -12.41
N THR A 103 -23.99 -14.32 -12.05
CA THR A 103 -25.47 -14.38 -11.97
C THR A 103 -26.07 -13.48 -10.87
N PHE A 104 -25.28 -13.02 -9.90
CA PHE A 104 -25.76 -12.13 -8.83
C PHE A 104 -25.82 -10.66 -9.25
N TYR A 105 -25.25 -10.30 -10.40
CA TYR A 105 -25.14 -8.92 -10.84
C TYR A 105 -26.02 -8.65 -12.06
N PRO A 106 -26.64 -7.45 -12.15
CA PRO A 106 -27.53 -7.12 -13.27
C PRO A 106 -26.81 -6.92 -14.60
N ARG A 107 -25.53 -6.53 -14.56
CA ARG A 107 -24.66 -6.28 -15.72
C ARG A 107 -23.25 -6.75 -15.45
N PRO A 108 -23.02 -8.05 -15.33
CA PRO A 108 -21.68 -8.57 -15.05
C PRO A 108 -20.77 -8.41 -16.28
N LEU A 109 -19.48 -8.41 -16.03
CA LEU A 109 -18.48 -8.64 -17.08
C LEU A 109 -18.60 -10.09 -17.61
N ASP A 110 -18.12 -10.33 -18.83
CA ASP A 110 -17.99 -11.68 -19.33
C ASP A 110 -17.03 -12.48 -18.43
N PRO A 111 -17.46 -13.59 -17.82
CA PRO A 111 -16.62 -14.41 -16.93
C PRO A 111 -15.28 -14.81 -17.55
N ARG A 112 -15.26 -15.12 -18.85
CA ARG A 112 -14.04 -15.48 -19.56
C ARG A 112 -13.05 -14.33 -19.61
N ARG A 113 -13.55 -13.14 -19.93
CA ARG A 113 -12.73 -11.92 -19.92
C ARG A 113 -12.16 -11.64 -18.52
N VAL A 114 -12.96 -11.82 -17.47
CA VAL A 114 -12.50 -11.66 -16.09
C VAL A 114 -11.38 -12.64 -15.74
N ILE A 115 -11.52 -13.91 -16.12
CA ILE A 115 -10.50 -14.94 -15.92
C ILE A 115 -9.21 -14.59 -16.67
N ASP A 116 -9.31 -14.05 -17.89
CA ASP A 116 -8.17 -13.59 -18.66
C ASP A 116 -7.49 -12.38 -17.99
N MET A 117 -8.26 -11.41 -17.49
CA MET A 117 -7.75 -10.24 -16.77
C MET A 117 -6.93 -10.61 -15.52
N VAL A 118 -7.36 -11.62 -14.78
CA VAL A 118 -6.62 -12.10 -13.60
C VAL A 118 -5.52 -13.11 -13.94
N GLY A 119 -5.25 -13.36 -15.23
CA GLY A 119 -4.17 -14.24 -15.71
C GLY A 119 -4.37 -15.71 -15.34
N LEU A 120 -5.61 -16.21 -15.45
CA LEU A 120 -5.98 -17.61 -15.19
C LEU A 120 -6.49 -18.37 -16.41
N SER A 121 -6.26 -17.86 -17.64
CA SER A 121 -6.74 -18.46 -18.88
C SER A 121 -6.35 -19.95 -19.02
N ASP A 122 -5.08 -20.28 -18.71
CA ASP A 122 -4.56 -21.65 -18.78
C ASP A 122 -5.09 -22.58 -17.69
N LYS A 123 -5.67 -22.01 -16.62
CA LYS A 123 -6.19 -22.71 -15.44
C LYS A 123 -7.70 -22.66 -15.33
N ARG A 124 -8.37 -22.05 -16.32
CA ARG A 124 -9.82 -21.86 -16.35
C ARG A 124 -10.62 -23.11 -15.98
N ASN A 125 -10.22 -24.26 -16.51
CA ASN A 125 -10.90 -25.55 -16.34
C ASN A 125 -10.22 -26.46 -15.29
N SER A 126 -9.18 -25.98 -14.59
CA SER A 126 -8.54 -26.73 -13.51
C SER A 126 -9.37 -26.61 -12.23
N ARG A 127 -9.47 -27.68 -11.44
CA ARG A 127 -10.16 -27.58 -10.15
C ARG A 127 -9.40 -26.67 -9.18
N CYS A 128 -10.12 -25.92 -8.40
CA CYS A 128 -9.52 -24.97 -7.48
C CYS A 128 -8.62 -25.61 -6.42
N LYS A 129 -8.88 -26.84 -6.01
CA LYS A 129 -8.00 -27.59 -5.10
C LYS A 129 -6.58 -27.77 -5.69
N ASP A 130 -6.45 -27.85 -7.02
CA ASP A 130 -5.21 -28.09 -7.74
C ASP A 130 -4.44 -26.80 -8.08
N LEU A 131 -4.99 -25.64 -7.71
CA LEU A 131 -4.39 -24.32 -7.91
C LEU A 131 -3.39 -23.98 -6.80
N SER A 132 -2.34 -23.23 -7.15
CA SER A 132 -1.44 -22.63 -6.15
C SER A 132 -2.17 -21.56 -5.32
N GLY A 133 -1.62 -21.17 -4.16
CA GLY A 133 -2.18 -20.11 -3.34
C GLY A 133 -2.39 -18.79 -4.10
N GLY A 134 -1.41 -18.39 -4.92
CA GLY A 134 -1.53 -17.20 -5.76
C GLY A 134 -2.58 -17.32 -6.86
N GLN A 135 -2.76 -18.51 -7.44
CA GLN A 135 -3.84 -18.76 -8.40
C GLN A 135 -5.21 -18.70 -7.72
N LYS A 136 -5.34 -19.29 -6.54
CA LYS A 136 -6.54 -19.20 -5.71
C LYS A 136 -6.88 -17.73 -5.40
N ARG A 137 -5.90 -16.95 -4.97
CA ARG A 137 -6.10 -15.52 -4.68
C ARG A 137 -6.59 -14.73 -5.90
N ARG A 138 -6.15 -15.11 -7.10
CA ARG A 138 -6.64 -14.49 -8.35
C ARG A 138 -8.07 -14.95 -8.71
N VAL A 139 -8.52 -16.12 -8.28
CA VAL A 139 -9.94 -16.51 -8.37
C VAL A 139 -10.78 -15.65 -7.43
N ASP A 140 -10.33 -15.40 -6.18
CA ASP A 140 -11.03 -14.51 -5.25
C ASP A 140 -11.18 -13.11 -5.85
N LEU A 141 -10.12 -12.60 -6.47
CA LEU A 141 -10.17 -11.32 -7.17
C LEU A 141 -11.16 -11.33 -8.33
N ALA A 142 -11.17 -12.40 -9.14
CA ALA A 142 -12.12 -12.54 -10.23
C ALA A 142 -13.58 -12.52 -9.75
N MET A 143 -13.88 -13.17 -8.63
CA MET A 143 -15.21 -13.12 -8.01
C MET A 143 -15.59 -11.69 -7.59
N GLY A 144 -14.64 -10.95 -6.98
CA GLY A 144 -14.86 -9.58 -6.52
C GLY A 144 -15.09 -8.56 -7.63
N ILE A 145 -14.60 -8.83 -8.86
CA ILE A 145 -14.68 -7.86 -9.97
C ILE A 145 -15.68 -8.22 -11.06
N VAL A 146 -16.23 -9.44 -11.07
CA VAL A 146 -17.13 -9.88 -12.14
C VAL A 146 -18.38 -9.02 -12.25
N GLY A 147 -18.81 -8.36 -11.17
CA GLY A 147 -19.94 -7.43 -11.15
C GLY A 147 -19.66 -6.08 -11.86
N ASP A 148 -18.47 -5.85 -12.41
CA ASP A 148 -18.02 -4.57 -12.98
C ASP A 148 -18.06 -3.40 -11.97
N PRO A 149 -17.48 -3.54 -10.77
CA PRO A 149 -17.57 -2.54 -9.73
C PRO A 149 -16.91 -1.22 -10.12
N GLU A 150 -17.36 -0.12 -9.51
CA GLU A 150 -16.73 1.21 -9.61
C GLU A 150 -15.61 1.38 -8.57
N LEU A 151 -15.78 0.75 -7.40
CA LEU A 151 -14.85 0.77 -6.27
C LEU A 151 -14.53 -0.65 -5.82
N ILE A 152 -13.25 -0.95 -5.66
CA ILE A 152 -12.75 -2.28 -5.29
C ILE A 152 -11.99 -2.17 -3.96
N PHE A 153 -12.41 -2.95 -2.97
CA PHE A 153 -11.71 -3.13 -1.71
C PHE A 153 -10.88 -4.42 -1.76
N LEU A 154 -9.59 -4.32 -1.42
CA LEU A 154 -8.66 -5.44 -1.38
C LEU A 154 -8.04 -5.53 0.01
N ASP A 155 -8.44 -6.52 0.79
CA ASP A 155 -7.86 -6.71 2.12
C ASP A 155 -6.63 -7.61 2.02
N GLU A 156 -5.45 -7.01 2.23
CA GLU A 156 -4.12 -7.65 2.15
C GLU A 156 -3.95 -8.57 0.92
N PRO A 157 -4.08 -8.04 -0.32
CA PRO A 157 -4.23 -8.85 -1.52
C PRO A 157 -3.03 -9.75 -1.84
N THR A 158 -1.83 -9.43 -1.34
CA THR A 158 -0.59 -10.15 -1.66
C THR A 158 -0.04 -10.98 -0.49
N THR A 159 -0.75 -11.01 0.64
CA THR A 159 -0.32 -11.81 1.80
C THR A 159 -0.24 -13.30 1.46
N GLY A 160 0.90 -13.91 1.81
CA GLY A 160 1.18 -15.32 1.52
C GLY A 160 1.59 -15.62 0.08
N LEU A 161 1.75 -14.62 -0.79
CA LEU A 161 2.24 -14.81 -2.14
C LEU A 161 3.77 -14.72 -2.20
N ASP A 162 4.36 -15.51 -3.09
CA ASP A 162 5.76 -15.38 -3.46
C ASP A 162 6.03 -14.07 -4.25
N PRO A 163 7.28 -13.64 -4.44
CA PRO A 163 7.57 -12.39 -5.14
C PRO A 163 7.01 -12.31 -6.57
N GLN A 164 6.90 -13.45 -7.27
CA GLN A 164 6.33 -13.50 -8.61
C GLN A 164 4.80 -13.33 -8.56
N GLY A 165 4.14 -14.01 -7.63
CA GLY A 165 2.70 -13.90 -7.40
C GLY A 165 2.29 -12.47 -7.01
N ARG A 166 3.09 -11.79 -6.17
CA ARG A 166 2.87 -10.37 -5.82
C ARG A 166 2.93 -9.47 -7.05
N ARG A 167 3.96 -9.60 -7.89
CA ARG A 167 4.07 -8.80 -9.12
C ARG A 167 2.89 -9.02 -10.06
N GLN A 168 2.45 -10.27 -10.23
CA GLN A 168 1.27 -10.58 -11.04
C GLN A 168 0.00 -9.95 -10.48
N MET A 169 -0.19 -9.96 -9.16
CA MET A 169 -1.31 -9.29 -8.50
C MET A 169 -1.25 -7.77 -8.74
N TRP A 170 -0.09 -7.16 -8.63
CA TRP A 170 0.09 -5.73 -8.89
C TRP A 170 -0.27 -5.34 -10.33
N GLU A 171 0.06 -6.16 -11.33
CA GLU A 171 -0.35 -5.91 -12.71
C GLU A 171 -1.88 -5.92 -12.87
N VAL A 172 -2.57 -6.84 -12.18
CA VAL A 172 -4.03 -6.87 -12.21
C VAL A 172 -4.64 -5.62 -11.56
N VAL A 173 -4.09 -5.18 -10.42
CA VAL A 173 -4.55 -3.93 -9.77
C VAL A 173 -4.33 -2.72 -10.67
N ARG A 174 -3.18 -2.63 -11.34
CA ARG A 174 -2.91 -1.55 -12.31
C ARG A 174 -3.87 -1.57 -13.50
N GLU A 175 -4.29 -2.76 -13.94
CA GLU A 175 -5.28 -2.85 -15.01
C GLU A 175 -6.64 -2.28 -14.59
N PHE A 176 -7.06 -2.46 -13.33
CA PHE A 176 -8.29 -1.84 -12.82
C PHE A 176 -8.22 -0.31 -12.87
N THR A 177 -7.09 0.26 -12.50
CA THR A 177 -6.89 1.72 -12.56
C THR A 177 -6.94 2.23 -14.00
N ARG A 178 -6.32 1.51 -14.95
CA ARG A 178 -6.42 1.86 -16.40
C ARG A 178 -7.86 1.82 -16.91
N LEU A 179 -8.71 0.97 -16.32
CA LEU A 179 -10.15 0.91 -16.60
C LEU A 179 -10.95 1.98 -15.86
N GLY A 180 -10.31 2.89 -15.13
CA GLY A 180 -10.93 3.98 -14.38
C GLY A 180 -11.59 3.55 -13.07
N LYS A 181 -11.29 2.34 -12.55
CA LYS A 181 -11.80 1.86 -11.27
C LYS A 181 -11.04 2.50 -10.12
N THR A 182 -11.72 2.74 -9.01
CA THR A 182 -11.09 3.15 -7.74
C THR A 182 -10.72 1.90 -6.96
N VAL A 183 -9.54 1.87 -6.38
CA VAL A 183 -9.07 0.73 -5.57
C VAL A 183 -8.65 1.23 -4.19
N VAL A 184 -9.19 0.60 -3.15
CA VAL A 184 -8.73 0.77 -1.77
C VAL A 184 -8.12 -0.55 -1.32
N LEU A 185 -6.85 -0.53 -0.97
CA LEU A 185 -6.20 -1.73 -0.45
C LEU A 185 -5.66 -1.51 0.96
N THR A 186 -5.78 -2.53 1.81
CA THR A 186 -5.04 -2.59 3.06
C THR A 186 -3.77 -3.38 2.84
N THR A 187 -2.69 -2.95 3.43
CA THR A 187 -1.44 -3.71 3.40
C THR A 187 -0.56 -3.38 4.60
N HIS A 188 0.31 -4.28 4.94
CA HIS A 188 1.44 -4.07 5.83
C HIS A 188 2.78 -4.16 5.05
N TYR A 189 2.72 -4.41 3.74
CA TYR A 189 3.88 -4.42 2.85
C TYR A 189 4.09 -3.04 2.25
N LEU A 190 5.16 -2.39 2.64
CA LEU A 190 5.48 -1.03 2.20
C LEU A 190 5.88 -0.96 0.72
N ASP A 191 6.50 -2.03 0.21
CA ASP A 191 6.82 -2.19 -1.22
C ASP A 191 5.54 -2.26 -2.08
N GLU A 192 4.46 -2.84 -1.57
CA GLU A 192 3.17 -2.85 -2.25
C GLU A 192 2.59 -1.43 -2.38
N ALA A 193 2.53 -0.69 -1.27
CA ALA A 193 2.08 0.69 -1.26
C ALA A 193 2.93 1.58 -2.18
N GLU A 194 4.26 1.41 -2.15
CA GLU A 194 5.20 2.20 -2.95
C GLU A 194 5.06 1.93 -4.47
N ASN A 195 4.69 0.69 -4.85
CA ASN A 195 4.57 0.30 -6.26
C ASN A 195 3.17 0.49 -6.86
N LEU A 196 2.12 0.47 -6.05
CA LEU A 196 0.74 0.49 -6.53
C LEU A 196 0.00 1.78 -6.24
N ALA A 197 0.22 2.38 -5.05
CA ALA A 197 -0.64 3.44 -4.57
C ALA A 197 -0.30 4.79 -5.21
N ASP A 198 -1.34 5.52 -5.62
CA ASP A 198 -1.24 6.94 -5.94
C ASP A 198 -1.10 7.74 -4.65
N ARG A 199 -1.87 7.36 -3.62
CA ARG A 199 -1.77 7.92 -2.26
C ARG A 199 -1.83 6.82 -1.21
N VAL A 200 -1.18 7.12 -0.09
CA VAL A 200 -1.09 6.26 1.09
C VAL A 200 -1.69 7.00 2.28
N GLY A 201 -2.50 6.32 3.08
CA GLY A 201 -2.91 6.76 4.40
C GLY A 201 -2.25 5.88 5.47
N VAL A 202 -1.64 6.48 6.46
CA VAL A 202 -1.05 5.74 7.59
C VAL A 202 -1.98 5.82 8.79
N ILE A 203 -2.51 4.67 9.23
CA ILE A 203 -3.37 4.57 10.40
C ILE A 203 -2.61 3.91 11.55
N ILE A 204 -2.59 4.56 12.72
CA ILE A 204 -1.95 4.09 13.94
C ILE A 204 -2.89 4.32 15.11
N ASN A 205 -3.11 3.31 15.95
CA ASN A 205 -3.98 3.40 17.14
C ASN A 205 -5.39 3.98 16.84
N GLY A 206 -5.96 3.64 15.67
CA GLY A 206 -7.28 4.09 15.25
C GLY A 206 -7.33 5.53 14.73
N GLN A 207 -6.22 6.18 14.50
CA GLN A 207 -6.11 7.53 13.93
C GLN A 207 -5.37 7.51 12.59
N LEU A 208 -5.89 8.25 11.62
CA LEU A 208 -5.17 8.52 10.38
C LEU A 208 -4.16 9.63 10.64
N VAL A 209 -2.87 9.26 10.71
CA VAL A 209 -1.80 10.17 11.13
C VAL A 209 -1.20 10.96 9.98
N ASP A 210 -1.24 10.42 8.76
CA ASP A 210 -0.78 11.13 7.56
C ASP A 210 -1.42 10.55 6.29
N VAL A 211 -1.58 11.39 5.26
CA VAL A 211 -2.09 11.03 3.93
C VAL A 211 -1.31 11.81 2.88
N GLY A 212 -0.71 11.10 1.93
CA GLY A 212 0.05 11.71 0.84
C GLY A 212 0.48 10.69 -0.20
N THR A 213 1.19 11.14 -1.23
CA THR A 213 1.83 10.19 -2.16
C THR A 213 2.91 9.39 -1.42
N PRO A 214 3.30 8.19 -1.89
CA PRO A 214 4.38 7.41 -1.27
C PRO A 214 5.71 8.17 -1.11
N ARG A 215 5.89 9.25 -1.88
CA ARG A 215 7.07 10.12 -1.81
C ARG A 215 6.97 11.23 -0.76
N GLU A 216 5.76 11.69 -0.49
CA GLU A 216 5.47 12.82 0.42
C GLU A 216 5.23 12.38 1.86
N ILE A 217 4.74 11.15 2.06
CA ILE A 217 4.36 10.60 3.37
C ILE A 217 5.44 10.86 4.43
N GLY A 218 5.04 11.36 5.60
CA GLY A 218 5.94 11.68 6.71
C GLY A 218 7.01 12.71 6.38
N GLY A 219 6.81 13.55 5.35
CA GLY A 219 7.79 14.53 4.90
C GLY A 219 9.00 13.92 4.17
N ARG A 220 8.90 12.70 3.64
CA ARG A 220 9.97 11.93 2.98
C ARG A 220 10.75 12.73 1.93
N GLU A 221 10.07 13.56 1.13
CA GLU A 221 10.74 14.38 0.11
C GLU A 221 11.73 15.40 0.69
N ARG A 222 11.43 15.89 1.90
CA ARG A 222 12.25 16.87 2.62
C ARG A 222 13.27 16.23 3.55
N ALA A 223 13.21 14.91 3.73
CA ALA A 223 14.12 14.18 4.59
C ALA A 223 15.55 14.29 4.07
N LEU A 224 16.49 14.40 5.02
CA LEU A 224 17.92 14.48 4.72
C LEU A 224 18.40 13.22 4.02
N ALA A 225 19.15 13.39 2.95
CA ALA A 225 19.81 12.27 2.27
C ALA A 225 21.02 11.78 3.09
N ARG A 226 21.30 10.49 2.99
CA ARG A 226 22.51 9.85 3.52
C ARG A 226 23.45 9.56 2.36
N VAL A 227 24.64 10.18 2.41
CA VAL A 227 25.76 9.87 1.51
C VAL A 227 26.71 8.98 2.29
N SER A 228 26.92 7.75 1.85
CA SER A 228 27.84 6.83 2.54
C SER A 228 28.87 6.25 1.58
N PHE A 229 30.08 6.04 2.09
CA PHE A 229 31.22 5.45 1.36
C PHE A 229 32.18 4.81 2.34
N SER A 230 33.15 4.07 1.83
CA SER A 230 34.14 3.36 2.65
C SER A 230 35.51 4.01 2.53
N LEU A 231 36.17 4.20 3.69
CA LEU A 231 37.56 4.70 3.77
C LEU A 231 38.56 3.53 3.63
N HIS A 232 38.98 3.27 2.41
CA HIS A 232 39.97 2.23 2.11
C HIS A 232 41.14 2.81 1.27
N GLY A 233 42.23 2.07 1.17
CA GLY A 233 43.36 2.48 0.35
C GLY A 233 43.97 3.80 0.80
N ASN A 234 44.24 4.69 -0.15
CA ASN A 234 44.83 6.01 0.08
C ASN A 234 43.93 6.98 0.87
N LEU A 235 42.63 6.67 1.03
CA LEU A 235 41.68 7.48 1.78
C LEU A 235 41.66 7.14 3.28
N ALA A 236 42.25 6.01 3.68
CA ALA A 236 42.29 5.60 5.08
C ALA A 236 43.09 6.59 5.93
N GLY A 237 42.48 7.10 7.02
CA GLY A 237 43.11 8.05 7.92
C GLY A 237 43.24 9.48 7.39
N LYS A 238 42.76 9.78 6.19
CA LYS A 238 42.75 11.15 5.68
C LYS A 238 41.62 11.98 6.32
N PRO A 239 41.86 13.26 6.62
CA PRO A 239 40.82 14.14 7.14
C PRO A 239 39.74 14.35 6.07
N LEU A 240 38.46 14.20 6.48
CA LEU A 240 37.33 14.47 5.62
C LEU A 240 37.11 15.98 5.44
N PRO A 241 36.57 16.42 4.29
CA PRO A 241 36.09 17.78 4.16
C PRO A 241 34.99 18.08 5.18
N GLU A 242 34.90 19.32 5.64
CA GLU A 242 33.84 19.77 6.53
C GLU A 242 32.52 19.92 5.75
N PHE A 243 31.48 19.18 6.11
CA PHE A 243 30.18 19.22 5.46
C PHE A 243 29.09 19.91 6.31
N GLY A 244 29.43 20.48 7.44
CA GLY A 244 28.51 21.26 8.28
C GLY A 244 27.27 20.54 8.84
N THR A 245 27.12 19.23 8.57
CA THR A 245 26.01 18.39 9.01
C THR A 245 26.56 17.06 9.54
N GLY A 246 25.70 16.27 10.24
CA GLY A 246 26.13 15.07 10.95
C GLY A 246 26.94 14.09 10.11
N THR A 247 28.23 13.99 10.43
CA THR A 247 29.14 13.00 9.86
C THR A 247 29.42 11.95 10.94
N ALA A 248 29.12 10.69 10.63
CA ALA A 248 29.46 9.53 11.46
C ALA A 248 30.45 8.63 10.72
N ALA A 249 31.46 8.14 11.42
CA ALA A 249 32.43 7.19 10.86
C ALA A 249 32.47 5.97 11.79
N GLU A 250 32.06 4.81 11.28
CA GLU A 250 32.12 3.54 11.98
C GLU A 250 32.71 2.45 11.10
N ASN A 251 33.63 1.66 11.64
CA ASN A 251 34.20 0.50 10.94
C ASN A 251 34.75 0.80 9.54
N GLY A 252 35.34 1.99 9.32
CA GLY A 252 35.84 2.41 8.01
C GLY A 252 34.76 2.85 7.03
N ARG A 253 33.48 2.90 7.41
CA ARG A 253 32.38 3.49 6.64
C ARG A 253 32.05 4.87 7.15
N VAL A 254 31.96 5.82 6.25
CA VAL A 254 31.52 7.19 6.54
C VAL A 254 30.09 7.37 6.06
N THR A 255 29.26 7.99 6.88
CA THR A 255 27.90 8.40 6.53
C THR A 255 27.74 9.89 6.81
N ILE A 256 27.32 10.64 5.80
CA ILE A 256 27.06 12.07 5.86
C ILE A 256 25.57 12.29 5.63
N THR A 257 24.90 12.92 6.58
CA THR A 257 23.47 13.28 6.47
C THR A 257 23.37 14.72 6.00
N THR A 258 22.68 14.96 4.86
CA THR A 258 22.66 16.27 4.21
C THR A 258 21.37 16.57 3.45
N ALA A 259 21.00 17.86 3.39
CA ALA A 259 19.94 18.34 2.51
C ALA A 259 20.43 18.55 1.06
N THR A 260 21.75 18.62 0.82
CA THR A 260 22.36 18.91 -0.48
C THR A 260 23.29 17.79 -0.94
N PRO A 261 22.78 16.57 -1.20
CA PRO A 261 23.62 15.40 -1.50
C PRO A 261 24.49 15.60 -2.73
N THR A 262 24.02 16.28 -3.77
CA THR A 262 24.83 16.54 -4.97
C THR A 262 26.08 17.36 -4.68
N ALA A 263 25.98 18.38 -3.82
CA ALA A 263 27.12 19.20 -3.42
C ALA A 263 28.13 18.39 -2.60
N VAL A 264 27.64 17.55 -1.69
CA VAL A 264 28.47 16.65 -0.88
C VAL A 264 29.22 15.65 -1.76
N VAL A 265 28.54 14.97 -2.68
CA VAL A 265 29.16 14.02 -3.61
C VAL A 265 30.24 14.69 -4.48
N ALA A 266 29.96 15.88 -5.01
CA ALA A 266 30.93 16.62 -5.80
C ALA A 266 32.18 17.04 -4.98
N ALA A 267 31.99 17.42 -3.72
CA ALA A 267 33.09 17.75 -2.82
C ALA A 267 33.93 16.51 -2.46
N LEU A 268 33.28 15.39 -2.19
CA LEU A 268 33.93 14.10 -1.93
C LEU A 268 34.70 13.59 -3.12
N GLY A 269 34.17 13.75 -4.35
CA GLY A 269 34.91 13.39 -5.58
C GLY A 269 36.22 14.16 -5.71
N ARG A 270 36.18 15.48 -5.57
CA ARG A 270 37.38 16.31 -5.59
C ARG A 270 38.36 15.95 -4.48
N TRP A 271 37.87 15.62 -3.29
CA TRP A 271 38.72 15.18 -2.17
C TRP A 271 39.36 13.82 -2.46
N ALA A 272 38.67 12.86 -3.05
CA ALA A 272 39.21 11.57 -3.44
C ALA A 272 40.32 11.74 -4.47
N GLU A 273 40.10 12.52 -5.55
CA GLU A 273 41.09 12.84 -6.58
C GLU A 273 42.37 13.48 -5.98
N ALA A 274 42.19 14.45 -5.06
CA ALA A 274 43.33 15.08 -4.37
C ALA A 274 44.14 14.12 -3.48
N ASN A 275 43.56 12.98 -3.09
CA ASN A 275 44.25 11.92 -2.34
C ASN A 275 44.64 10.72 -3.20
N GLY A 276 44.58 10.86 -4.53
CA GLY A 276 45.08 9.84 -5.48
C GLY A 276 44.12 8.69 -5.74
N GLU A 277 42.81 8.88 -5.45
CA GLU A 277 41.76 7.92 -5.76
C GLU A 277 40.81 8.52 -6.80
N SER A 278 40.47 7.73 -7.81
CA SER A 278 39.51 8.15 -8.85
C SER A 278 38.04 7.89 -8.50
N GLU A 279 37.81 7.02 -7.52
CA GLU A 279 36.48 6.60 -7.08
C GLU A 279 36.41 6.52 -5.56
N LEU A 280 35.18 6.66 -5.04
CA LEU A 280 34.83 6.45 -3.64
C LEU A 280 34.27 5.04 -3.46
N PRO A 281 34.99 4.11 -2.85
CA PRO A 281 34.53 2.73 -2.70
C PRO A 281 33.22 2.65 -1.94
N GLY A 282 32.22 1.97 -2.51
CA GLY A 282 30.90 1.78 -1.89
C GLY A 282 30.09 3.06 -1.75
N LEU A 283 30.35 4.08 -2.60
CA LEU A 283 29.56 5.31 -2.62
C LEU A 283 28.08 4.98 -2.87
N SER A 284 27.23 5.43 -1.96
CA SER A 284 25.79 5.37 -2.12
C SER A 284 25.16 6.67 -1.63
N VAL A 285 24.08 7.06 -2.30
CA VAL A 285 23.25 8.21 -1.92
C VAL A 285 21.84 7.71 -1.77
N THR A 286 21.34 7.69 -0.55
CA THR A 286 20.01 7.20 -0.22
C THR A 286 19.20 8.28 0.49
N ARG A 287 17.91 8.34 0.20
CA ARG A 287 16.94 9.02 1.06
C ARG A 287 16.23 7.97 1.90
N PRO A 288 15.62 8.35 3.03
CA PRO A 288 14.84 7.41 3.83
C PRO A 288 13.81 6.68 2.95
N SER A 289 13.72 5.38 3.11
CA SER A 289 12.69 4.55 2.48
C SER A 289 11.31 4.88 3.07
N LEU A 290 10.24 4.42 2.43
CA LEU A 290 8.91 4.48 3.04
C LEU A 290 8.89 3.71 4.37
N GLU A 291 9.68 2.64 4.48
CA GLU A 291 9.83 1.84 5.69
C GLU A 291 10.48 2.64 6.83
N ASP A 292 11.59 3.34 6.57
CA ASP A 292 12.25 4.18 7.58
C ASP A 292 11.28 5.24 8.14
N ILE A 293 10.51 5.89 7.25
CA ILE A 293 9.52 6.91 7.62
C ILE A 293 8.37 6.29 8.42
N TYR A 294 7.81 5.19 7.93
CA TYR A 294 6.71 4.49 8.59
C TYR A 294 7.09 4.04 10.01
N LEU A 295 8.27 3.44 10.17
CA LEU A 295 8.77 3.01 11.48
C LEU A 295 8.91 4.19 12.43
N ALA A 296 9.48 5.32 11.96
CA ALA A 296 9.59 6.53 12.76
C ALA A 296 8.22 7.08 13.20
N MET A 297 7.18 7.00 12.33
CA MET A 297 5.82 7.41 12.67
C MET A 297 5.17 6.50 13.70
N VAL A 298 5.41 5.18 13.61
CA VAL A 298 4.91 4.20 14.59
C VAL A 298 5.56 4.44 15.95
N GLU A 299 6.88 4.58 16.01
CA GLU A 299 7.63 4.86 17.25
C GLU A 299 7.18 6.17 17.91
N ALA A 300 6.98 7.23 17.11
CA ALA A 300 6.48 8.50 17.63
C ALA A 300 5.07 8.39 18.21
N ALA A 301 4.20 7.61 17.58
CA ALA A 301 2.83 7.40 18.06
C ALA A 301 2.76 6.48 19.30
N GLU A 302 3.66 5.52 19.44
CA GLU A 302 3.78 4.65 20.62
C GLU A 302 4.40 5.41 21.81
N GLY A 303 5.40 6.26 21.55
CA GLY A 303 6.04 7.10 22.59
C GLY A 303 5.15 8.26 23.09
N ALA A 304 4.08 8.61 22.37
CA ALA A 304 3.09 9.60 22.75
C ALA A 304 1.87 9.01 23.48
N ALA A 305 1.82 7.67 23.62
CA ALA A 305 0.77 7.01 24.41
C ALA A 305 1.01 7.25 25.90
N PRO A 306 0.01 7.73 26.69
CA PRO A 306 0.16 8.06 28.10
C PRO A 306 0.33 6.82 28.98
#